data_f26fbda04c65e4c32774bcf4b9640988
#
_entry.id   f26fbda04c65e4c32774bcf4b9640988
#
_cell.length_a   1.000
_cell.length_b   1.000
_cell.length_c   1.000
_cell.angle_alpha   90.00
_cell.angle_beta   90.00
_cell.angle_gamma   90.00
#
_symmetry.space_group_name_H-M   'P 1'
#
loop_
_entity.id
_entity.type
_entity.pdbx_description
1 polymer ?
#
loop_
_entity_poly.entity_id
_entity_poly.type
_entity_poly.pdbx_seq_one_letter_code
_entity_poly.pdbx_strand_id
1 'polypeptide(L)'
;MILRNGEFEIMWLFCSGGFVSVVAHRELKHSLLVRARNMGHLKELFPNADHFSLEDSDYPHRAVVPRIEVAGVLLKQLELLDYDNFKKSIDEIKYSDACNFVWKVMFDYGREFRV
;
A
#
# COMPACT_ATOMS: atom_id res chain seq x y z
N MET A 1 -10.52 1.15 8.39
CA MET A 1 -11.99 1.09 8.31
C MET A 1 -12.45 -0.33 8.06
N ILE A 2 -13.46 -0.76 8.78
CA ILE A 2 -14.06 -2.09 8.62
C ILE A 2 -15.37 -1.94 7.85
N LEU A 3 -15.48 -2.63 6.74
CA LEU A 3 -16.71 -2.67 5.98
C LEU A 3 -17.50 -3.93 6.34
N ARG A 4 -18.80 -3.75 6.49
CA ARG A 4 -19.69 -4.83 6.91
C ARG A 4 -20.00 -5.79 5.77
N ASN A 5 -20.68 -6.87 6.11
CA ASN A 5 -21.15 -7.88 5.19
C ASN A 5 -20.04 -8.61 4.46
N GLY A 6 -18.90 -8.76 5.13
CA GLY A 6 -17.79 -9.51 4.60
C GLY A 6 -17.12 -8.84 3.40
N GLU A 7 -17.38 -7.57 3.18
CA GLU A 7 -16.81 -6.95 2.02
C GLU A 7 -15.32 -6.84 2.13
N PHE A 8 -14.78 -6.10 3.06
CA PHE A 8 -13.34 -6.10 3.22
C PHE A 8 -12.87 -5.12 4.25
N GLU A 9 -11.68 -5.41 4.73
CA GLU A 9 -10.86 -4.47 5.44
C GLU A 9 -9.77 -4.05 4.46
N ILE A 10 -9.56 -2.74 4.36
CA ILE A 10 -8.58 -2.18 3.44
C ILE A 10 -7.41 -1.64 4.24
N MET A 11 -6.20 -1.98 3.83
CA MET A 11 -5.00 -1.40 4.40
C MET A 11 -4.23 -0.66 3.31
N TRP A 12 -3.93 0.59 3.54
CA TRP A 12 -3.09 1.38 2.64
C TRP A 12 -1.69 1.47 3.23
N LEU A 13 -0.71 1.16 2.40
CA LEU A 13 0.69 1.18 2.81
C LEU A 13 1.47 2.12 1.90
N PHE A 14 1.99 3.18 2.51
CA PHE A 14 2.86 4.13 1.82
C PHE A 14 4.29 3.84 2.26
N CYS A 15 5.03 3.15 1.41
CA CYS A 15 6.43 2.86 1.64
C CYS A 15 7.29 3.74 0.74
N SER A 16 8.58 3.87 1.05
CA SER A 16 9.48 4.65 0.20
C SER A 16 9.51 4.14 -1.23
N GLY A 17 9.39 2.83 -1.40
CA GLY A 17 9.38 2.19 -2.73
C GLY A 17 8.04 2.21 -3.43
N GLY A 18 6.96 2.63 -2.79
CA GLY A 18 5.67 2.69 -3.43
C GLY A 18 4.47 2.59 -2.51
N PHE A 19 3.31 2.76 -3.11
CA PHE A 19 2.02 2.67 -2.45
C PHE A 19 1.26 1.45 -2.92
N VAL A 20 0.75 0.66 -1.99
CA VAL A 20 -0.13 -0.46 -2.28
C VAL A 20 -1.34 -0.46 -1.36
N SER A 21 -2.43 -1.02 -1.87
CA SER A 21 -3.64 -1.29 -1.10
C SER A 21 -3.73 -2.80 -0.90
N VAL A 22 -3.91 -3.23 0.32
CA VAL A 22 -3.98 -4.65 0.66
C VAL A 22 -5.38 -4.95 1.19
N VAL A 23 -6.01 -5.97 0.61
CA VAL A 23 -7.35 -6.40 1.03
C VAL A 23 -7.37 -7.92 1.19
N ALA A 24 -8.37 -8.41 1.90
CA ALA A 24 -8.59 -9.84 2.05
C ALA A 24 -8.94 -10.45 0.70
N HIS A 25 -8.42 -11.66 0.44
CA HIS A 25 -8.86 -12.43 -0.71
C HIS A 25 -10.18 -13.10 -0.35
N ARG A 26 -11.16 -13.01 -1.24
CA ARG A 26 -12.51 -13.52 -0.95
C ARG A 26 -12.56 -15.03 -0.76
N GLU A 27 -11.72 -15.75 -1.48
CA GLU A 27 -11.77 -17.22 -1.50
C GLU A 27 -10.61 -17.86 -0.76
N LEU A 28 -9.42 -17.25 -0.82
CA LEU A 28 -8.21 -17.83 -0.24
C LEU A 28 -7.90 -17.17 1.11
N LYS A 29 -8.30 -17.82 2.18
CA LYS A 29 -8.20 -17.27 3.54
C LYS A 29 -6.78 -16.94 3.99
N HIS A 30 -5.79 -17.66 3.49
CA HIS A 30 -4.40 -17.45 3.88
C HIS A 30 -3.65 -16.53 2.93
N SER A 31 -4.34 -15.94 1.98
CA SER A 31 -3.78 -15.01 1.02
C SER A 31 -4.44 -13.65 1.10
N LEU A 32 -3.72 -12.66 0.60
CA LEU A 32 -4.21 -11.29 0.48
C LEU A 32 -4.13 -10.87 -0.97
N LEU A 33 -4.99 -9.94 -1.35
CA LEU A 33 -4.93 -9.30 -2.65
C LEU A 33 -4.18 -7.98 -2.47
N VAL A 34 -3.01 -7.88 -3.10
CA VAL A 34 -2.21 -6.67 -3.09
C VAL A 34 -2.47 -5.92 -4.39
N ARG A 35 -2.80 -4.64 -4.29
CA ARG A 35 -3.22 -3.85 -5.44
C ARG A 35 -2.41 -2.57 -5.50
N ALA A 36 -2.08 -2.14 -6.73
CA ALA A 36 -1.33 -0.91 -6.93
C ALA A 36 -1.89 -0.14 -8.13
N ARG A 37 -1.67 1.16 -8.11
CA ARG A 37 -2.00 2.03 -9.25
C ARG A 37 -0.81 2.22 -10.18
N ASN A 38 0.38 1.92 -9.68
CA ASN A 38 1.62 1.99 -10.45
C ASN A 38 2.27 0.60 -10.39
N MET A 39 2.48 -0.01 -11.55
CA MET A 39 3.10 -1.34 -11.61
C MET A 39 4.49 -1.35 -10.99
N GLY A 40 5.23 -0.25 -11.13
CA GLY A 40 6.55 -0.12 -10.52
C GLY A 40 6.51 -0.29 -9.00
N HIS A 41 5.46 0.23 -8.35
CA HIS A 41 5.29 0.07 -6.90
C HIS A 41 5.07 -1.39 -6.52
N LEU A 42 4.24 -2.09 -7.31
CA LEU A 42 3.97 -3.49 -7.04
C LEU A 42 5.21 -4.34 -7.22
N LYS A 43 5.98 -4.10 -8.28
CA LYS A 43 7.22 -4.84 -8.56
C LYS A 43 8.30 -4.55 -7.53
N GLU A 44 8.38 -3.31 -7.05
CA GLU A 44 9.36 -2.94 -6.04
C GLU A 44 9.11 -3.66 -4.72
N LEU A 45 7.87 -3.67 -4.28
CA LEU A 45 7.52 -4.23 -2.97
C LEU A 45 7.33 -5.75 -3.01
N PHE A 46 6.84 -6.29 -4.14
CA PHE A 46 6.55 -7.72 -4.30
C PHE A 46 7.13 -8.24 -5.61
N PRO A 47 8.46 -8.24 -5.74
CA PRO A 47 9.09 -8.59 -7.02
C PRO A 47 8.86 -10.04 -7.44
N ASN A 48 8.63 -10.94 -6.50
CA ASN A 48 8.48 -12.37 -6.78
C ASN A 48 7.03 -12.82 -6.92
N ALA A 49 6.07 -11.91 -6.78
CA ALA A 49 4.66 -12.28 -6.90
C ALA A 49 4.22 -12.39 -8.35
N ASP A 50 3.22 -13.21 -8.60
CA ASP A 50 2.61 -13.30 -9.93
C ASP A 50 1.68 -12.11 -10.13
N HIS A 51 2.12 -11.16 -10.93
CA HIS A 51 1.38 -9.94 -11.20
C HIS A 51 0.37 -10.17 -12.31
N PHE A 52 -0.82 -9.61 -12.16
CA PHE A 52 -1.81 -9.60 -13.22
C PHE A 52 -2.48 -8.22 -13.27
N SER A 53 -3.18 -7.95 -14.37
CA SER A 53 -3.78 -6.64 -14.59
C SER A 53 -5.27 -6.74 -14.85
N LEU A 54 -6.01 -5.75 -14.34
CA LEU A 54 -7.42 -5.53 -14.64
C LEU A 54 -7.54 -4.07 -15.08
N GLU A 55 -7.52 -3.82 -16.38
CA GLU A 55 -7.38 -2.48 -16.93
C GLU A 55 -8.47 -1.49 -16.49
N ASP A 56 -9.69 -1.94 -16.35
CA ASP A 56 -10.80 -1.07 -15.97
C ASP A 56 -10.98 -0.92 -14.47
N SER A 57 -10.03 -1.42 -13.71
CA SER A 57 -10.11 -1.37 -12.26
C SER A 57 -9.49 -0.10 -11.70
N ASP A 58 -10.00 0.35 -10.57
CA ASP A 58 -9.42 1.42 -9.75
C ASP A 58 -7.96 1.15 -9.40
N TYR A 59 -7.63 -0.12 -9.14
CA TYR A 59 -6.27 -0.59 -8.95
C TYR A 59 -5.95 -1.60 -10.05
N PRO A 60 -5.37 -1.16 -11.16
CA PRO A 60 -5.20 -2.06 -12.31
C PRO A 60 -4.13 -3.15 -12.13
N HIS A 61 -3.18 -2.94 -11.23
CA HIS A 61 -2.07 -3.86 -11.03
C HIS A 61 -2.26 -4.64 -9.74
N ARG A 62 -2.26 -5.98 -9.84
CA ARG A 62 -2.65 -6.84 -8.72
C ARG A 62 -1.77 -8.05 -8.60
N ALA A 63 -1.71 -8.60 -7.38
CA ALA A 63 -1.06 -9.89 -7.10
C ALA A 63 -1.77 -10.54 -5.92
N VAL A 64 -1.92 -11.85 -5.99
CA VAL A 64 -2.39 -12.64 -4.85
C VAL A 64 -1.15 -13.13 -4.11
N VAL A 65 -1.03 -12.78 -2.84
CA VAL A 65 0.17 -13.05 -2.06
C VAL A 65 -0.22 -13.70 -0.74
N PRO A 66 0.43 -14.80 -0.35
CA PRO A 66 0.18 -15.39 0.97
C PRO A 66 0.37 -14.37 2.09
N ARG A 67 -0.48 -14.43 3.11
CA ARG A 67 -0.40 -13.49 4.23
C ARG A 67 0.98 -13.44 4.86
N ILE A 68 1.62 -14.61 5.01
CA ILE A 68 2.93 -14.67 5.62
C ILE A 68 3.99 -13.93 4.78
N GLU A 69 3.85 -13.95 3.46
CA GLU A 69 4.78 -13.22 2.59
C GLU A 69 4.54 -11.71 2.67
N VAL A 70 3.29 -11.29 2.76
CA VAL A 70 2.98 -9.86 2.95
C VAL A 70 3.59 -9.40 4.28
N ALA A 71 3.40 -10.18 5.33
CA ALA A 71 3.98 -9.87 6.64
C ALA A 71 5.50 -9.76 6.56
N GLY A 72 6.14 -10.65 5.81
CA GLY A 72 7.59 -10.62 5.62
C GLY A 72 8.06 -9.37 4.90
N VAL A 73 7.33 -8.94 3.88
CA VAL A 73 7.66 -7.70 3.16
C VAL A 73 7.54 -6.50 4.09
N LEU A 74 6.48 -6.43 4.89
CA LEU A 74 6.31 -5.33 5.85
C LEU A 74 7.41 -5.32 6.90
N LEU A 75 7.75 -6.49 7.43
CA LEU A 75 8.83 -6.61 8.40
C LEU A 75 10.15 -6.09 7.81
N LYS A 76 10.44 -6.47 6.57
CA LYS A 76 11.65 -6.02 5.89
C LYS A 76 11.64 -4.50 5.70
N GLN A 77 10.51 -3.92 5.32
CA GLN A 77 10.40 -2.46 5.20
C GLN A 77 10.71 -1.77 6.52
N LEU A 78 10.23 -2.31 7.62
CA LEU A 78 10.50 -1.77 8.94
C LEU A 78 11.98 -1.91 9.33
N GLU A 79 12.58 -3.05 9.04
CA GLU A 79 14.00 -3.29 9.35
C GLU A 79 14.94 -2.39 8.56
N LEU A 80 14.57 -2.06 7.32
CA LEU A 80 15.39 -1.21 6.45
C LEU A 80 15.14 0.27 6.65
N LEU A 81 14.19 0.64 7.51
CA LEU A 81 13.81 2.02 7.69
C LEU A 81 14.93 2.78 8.42
N ASP A 82 15.53 3.73 7.73
CA ASP A 82 16.66 4.51 8.24
C ASP A 82 16.47 6.02 8.10
N TYR A 83 15.27 6.45 7.70
CA TYR A 83 14.97 7.86 7.50
C TYR A 83 14.08 8.39 8.63
N ASP A 84 14.22 9.68 8.92
CA ASP A 84 13.36 10.38 9.88
C ASP A 84 12.29 11.24 9.19
N ASN A 85 12.33 11.31 7.87
CA ASN A 85 11.34 12.06 7.09
C ASN A 85 10.95 11.22 5.86
N PHE A 86 9.77 10.63 5.93
CA PHE A 86 9.28 9.75 4.89
C PHE A 86 9.25 10.41 3.51
N LYS A 87 8.78 11.65 3.44
CA LYS A 87 8.61 12.33 2.14
C LYS A 87 9.95 12.54 1.44
N LYS A 88 11.01 12.78 2.21
CA LYS A 88 12.36 12.95 1.66
C LYS A 88 12.99 11.64 1.25
N SER A 89 12.46 10.51 1.69
CA SER A 89 12.98 9.19 1.33
C SER A 89 12.54 8.74 -0.06
N ILE A 90 11.61 9.48 -0.68
CA ILE A 90 11.00 9.09 -1.97
C ILE A 90 11.74 9.79 -3.10
N ASP A 91 12.32 8.99 -4.00
CA ASP A 91 13.09 9.52 -5.13
C ASP A 91 12.23 9.92 -6.34
N GLU A 92 11.13 9.21 -6.58
CA GLU A 92 10.28 9.50 -7.74
C GLU A 92 9.39 10.70 -7.42
N ILE A 93 9.50 11.74 -8.26
CA ILE A 93 8.86 13.03 -8.00
C ILE A 93 7.35 12.97 -7.93
N LYS A 94 6.71 12.26 -8.84
CA LYS A 94 5.23 12.19 -8.86
C LYS A 94 4.68 11.48 -7.64
N TYR A 95 5.35 10.42 -7.21
CA TYR A 95 4.96 9.72 -6.01
C TYR A 95 5.22 10.57 -4.76
N SER A 96 6.36 11.25 -4.72
CA SER A 96 6.66 12.17 -3.63
C SER A 96 5.59 13.26 -3.51
N ASP A 97 5.17 13.83 -4.62
CA ASP A 97 4.10 14.84 -4.63
C ASP A 97 2.79 14.28 -4.12
N ALA A 98 2.42 13.07 -4.56
CA ALA A 98 1.20 12.41 -4.10
C ALA A 98 1.24 12.19 -2.59
N CYS A 99 2.36 11.74 -2.05
CA CYS A 99 2.52 11.55 -0.61
C CYS A 99 2.45 12.87 0.15
N ASN A 100 2.95 13.96 -0.42
CA ASN A 100 2.81 15.28 0.18
C ASN A 100 1.35 15.71 0.28
N PHE A 101 0.53 15.42 -0.73
CA PHE A 101 -0.90 15.69 -0.68
C PHE A 101 -1.59 14.85 0.39
N VAL A 102 -1.24 13.57 0.50
CA VAL A 102 -1.76 12.70 1.55
C VAL A 102 -1.40 13.26 2.93
N TRP A 103 -0.13 13.66 3.10
CA TRP A 103 0.32 14.27 4.34
C TRP A 103 -0.54 15.48 4.70
N LYS A 104 -0.80 16.34 3.72
CA LYS A 104 -1.59 17.54 3.94
C LYS A 104 -3.03 17.21 4.36
N VAL A 105 -3.65 16.25 3.68
CA VAL A 105 -5.01 15.83 4.00
C VAL A 105 -5.06 15.29 5.43
N MET A 106 -4.11 14.45 5.82
CA MET A 106 -4.08 13.88 7.16
C MET A 106 -3.74 14.91 8.22
N PHE A 107 -2.89 15.89 7.88
CA PHE A 107 -2.60 17.01 8.77
C PHE A 107 -3.88 17.79 9.07
N ASP A 108 -4.63 18.14 8.03
CA ASP A 108 -5.88 18.88 8.18
C ASP A 108 -6.92 18.07 8.97
N TYR A 109 -7.02 16.77 8.67
CA TYR A 109 -7.89 15.88 9.42
C TYR A 109 -7.53 15.89 10.92
N GLY A 110 -6.25 15.77 11.23
CA GLY A 110 -5.79 15.73 12.62
C GLY A 110 -6.07 17.03 13.37
N ARG A 111 -6.07 18.16 12.66
CA ARG A 111 -6.34 19.46 13.29
C ARG A 111 -7.74 19.57 13.86
N GLU A 112 -8.70 18.85 13.30
CA GLU A 112 -10.06 18.84 13.79
C GLU A 112 -10.20 18.27 15.20
N PHE A 113 -9.20 17.51 15.64
CA PHE A 113 -9.19 16.85 16.94
C PHE A 113 -8.31 17.55 17.99
N ARG A 114 -7.74 18.69 17.65
CA ARG A 114 -6.98 19.49 18.61
C ARG A 114 -7.92 20.30 19.47
N VAL A 115 -7.66 20.29 20.75
CA VAL A 115 -8.45 21.02 21.72
C VAL A 115 -7.75 22.33 22.08
#